data_d54f4de577fd8a8e86cd3f98811069d8
#
_entry.id   d54f4de577fd8a8e86cd3f98811069d8
#
_cell.length_a   1.000
_cell.length_b   1.000
_cell.length_c   1.000
_cell.angle_alpha   90.00
_cell.angle_beta   90.00
_cell.angle_gamma   90.00
#
_symmetry.space_group_name_H-M   'P 1'
#
loop_
_entity.id
_entity.type
_entity.pdbx_description
1 polymer ?
#
loop_
_entity_poly.entity_id
_entity_poly.type
_entity_poly.pdbx_seq_one_letter_code
_entity_poly.pdbx_strand_id
1 'polypeptide(L)'
;MSEKLQKLLATAGLGSRRELEKWISGGRVSVNGTVATLGDRAESGDRILVDGRAIKIVTDDAPRVLMYSKPEGEICTASDPDGRPTVFDNLPRLSRGRWIAIGRLDINTSGLLLFTTHGELANRLMHPSYEIKREYMARIHGDVDEAMIARLTEGVVLEDGVAKFQTVKTQHAQSANERSGSNRWFRVILAEGKTREVRRLWESQGVEVNRLKRISYGPIELPSIV
;
A
#
# COMPACT_ATOMS: atom_id res chain seq x y z
N MET A 1 -9.38 24.03 12.18
CA MET A 1 -10.00 22.75 12.67
C MET A 1 -9.00 21.97 13.50
N SER A 2 -9.42 21.60 14.69
CA SER A 2 -8.55 20.85 15.63
C SER A 2 -8.37 19.39 15.16
N GLU A 3 -7.13 18.92 15.11
CA GLU A 3 -6.75 17.55 14.75
C GLU A 3 -6.01 16.86 15.90
N LYS A 4 -5.98 15.51 15.89
CA LYS A 4 -5.13 14.77 16.85
C LYS A 4 -3.67 15.18 16.67
N LEU A 5 -2.99 15.48 17.77
CA LEU A 5 -1.63 16.04 17.77
C LEU A 5 -0.63 15.17 16.98
N GLN A 6 -0.66 13.83 17.18
CA GLN A 6 0.20 12.92 16.42
C GLN A 6 -0.09 12.92 14.90
N LYS A 7 -1.36 13.20 14.50
CA LYS A 7 -1.71 13.34 13.07
C LYS A 7 -1.10 14.63 12.51
N LEU A 8 -1.24 15.72 13.22
CA LEU A 8 -0.74 17.03 12.83
C LEU A 8 0.80 17.02 12.67
N LEU A 9 1.51 16.48 13.66
CA LEU A 9 2.97 16.31 13.62
C LEU A 9 3.43 15.36 12.50
N ALA A 10 2.68 14.29 12.23
CA ALA A 10 2.98 13.38 11.13
C ALA A 10 2.80 14.07 9.75
N THR A 11 1.80 14.92 9.61
CA THR A 11 1.59 15.74 8.40
C THR A 11 2.76 16.71 8.18
N ALA A 12 3.30 17.26 9.26
CA ALA A 12 4.50 18.10 9.21
C ALA A 12 5.80 17.31 8.89
N GLY A 13 5.73 15.97 8.78
CA GLY A 13 6.86 15.13 8.37
C GLY A 13 7.81 14.72 9.49
N LEU A 14 7.46 14.93 10.75
CA LEU A 14 8.35 14.68 11.90
C LEU A 14 8.53 13.18 12.22
N GLY A 15 7.62 12.31 11.78
CA GLY A 15 7.69 10.89 12.03
C GLY A 15 6.38 10.15 11.74
N SER A 16 6.34 8.86 12.04
CA SER A 16 5.10 8.08 11.97
C SER A 16 4.17 8.45 13.15
N ARG A 17 2.85 8.26 12.98
CA ARG A 17 1.89 8.52 14.08
C ARG A 17 2.24 7.76 15.35
N ARG A 18 2.63 6.48 15.23
CA ARG A 18 3.04 5.64 16.38
C ARG A 18 4.32 6.13 17.05
N GLU A 19 5.26 6.62 16.28
CA GLU A 19 6.50 7.21 16.82
C GLU A 19 6.18 8.51 17.56
N LEU A 20 5.34 9.35 16.98
CA LEU A 20 4.91 10.60 17.59
C LEU A 20 4.06 10.40 18.84
N GLU A 21 3.26 9.34 18.91
CA GLU A 21 2.59 8.91 20.14
C GLU A 21 3.61 8.57 21.24
N LYS A 22 4.73 7.92 20.92
CA LYS A 22 5.82 7.68 21.88
C LYS A 22 6.47 8.99 22.35
N TRP A 23 6.65 9.96 21.44
CA TRP A 23 7.19 11.27 21.83
C TRP A 23 6.24 12.03 22.76
N ILE A 24 4.95 12.00 22.49
CA ILE A 24 3.92 12.60 23.33
C ILE A 24 3.90 11.93 24.71
N SER A 25 3.84 10.59 24.77
CA SER A 25 3.87 9.83 26.04
C SER A 25 5.16 10.05 26.82
N GLY A 26 6.27 10.31 26.15
CA GLY A 26 7.56 10.64 26.75
C GLY A 26 7.71 12.08 27.20
N GLY A 27 6.65 12.91 27.12
CA GLY A 27 6.67 14.32 27.55
C GLY A 27 7.52 15.24 26.68
N ARG A 28 7.89 14.80 25.46
CA ARG A 28 8.77 15.57 24.56
C ARG A 28 8.02 16.65 23.78
N VAL A 29 6.69 16.61 23.80
CA VAL A 29 5.85 17.54 23.01
C VAL A 29 5.06 18.43 23.94
N SER A 30 5.02 19.73 23.66
CA SER A 30 4.16 20.68 24.36
C SER A 30 3.37 21.52 23.35
N VAL A 31 2.17 21.91 23.76
CA VAL A 31 1.24 22.76 23.01
C VAL A 31 0.88 23.95 23.87
N ASN A 32 1.13 25.17 23.38
CA ASN A 32 0.85 26.43 24.04
C ASN A 32 1.43 26.50 25.48
N GLY A 33 2.60 25.90 25.70
CA GLY A 33 3.31 25.89 26.97
C GLY A 33 2.93 24.75 27.93
N THR A 34 1.93 23.90 27.58
CA THR A 34 1.54 22.74 28.37
C THR A 34 2.08 21.46 27.73
N VAL A 35 2.66 20.55 28.54
CA VAL A 35 3.09 19.23 28.09
C VAL A 35 1.89 18.43 27.60
N ALA A 36 1.98 17.94 26.36
CA ALA A 36 0.91 17.22 25.73
C ALA A 36 0.80 15.77 26.21
N THR A 37 -0.42 15.24 26.20
CA THR A 37 -0.76 13.86 26.53
C THR A 37 -1.38 13.13 25.34
N LEU A 38 -1.45 11.78 25.40
CA LEU A 38 -2.08 10.99 24.34
C LEU A 38 -3.56 11.36 24.21
N GLY A 39 -3.99 11.63 23.00
CA GLY A 39 -5.35 12.05 22.68
C GLY A 39 -5.52 13.55 22.51
N ASP A 40 -4.55 14.35 22.91
CA ASP A 40 -4.59 15.81 22.75
C ASP A 40 -4.72 16.18 21.26
N ARG A 41 -5.33 17.34 21.06
CA ARG A 41 -5.61 17.90 19.76
C ARG A 41 -4.96 19.28 19.68
N ALA A 42 -4.58 19.67 18.47
CA ALA A 42 -4.03 20.98 18.20
C ALA A 42 -4.50 21.50 16.82
N GLU A 43 -4.32 22.79 16.62
CA GLU A 43 -4.56 23.46 15.34
C GLU A 43 -3.24 23.94 14.73
N SER A 44 -3.25 24.28 13.46
CA SER A 44 -2.04 24.77 12.75
C SER A 44 -1.51 26.10 13.32
N GLY A 45 -2.35 26.85 14.03
CA GLY A 45 -1.98 28.11 14.69
C GLY A 45 -1.39 27.94 16.10
N ASP A 46 -1.46 26.74 16.68
CA ASP A 46 -0.94 26.51 18.03
C ASP A 46 0.59 26.51 18.03
N ARG A 47 1.15 27.01 19.16
CA ARG A 47 2.58 26.95 19.41
C ARG A 47 2.98 25.56 19.88
N ILE A 48 3.49 24.74 18.95
CA ILE A 48 3.90 23.36 19.24
C ILE A 48 5.42 23.32 19.36
N LEU A 49 5.92 22.74 20.47
CA LEU A 49 7.34 22.47 20.66
C LEU A 49 7.58 20.96 20.72
N VAL A 50 8.68 20.53 20.14
CA VAL A 50 9.22 19.17 20.29
C VAL A 50 10.65 19.30 20.81
N ASP A 51 10.95 18.69 21.94
CA ASP A 51 12.23 18.83 22.66
C ASP A 51 12.65 20.31 22.81
N GLY A 52 11.70 21.19 23.16
CA GLY A 52 11.89 22.61 23.33
C GLY A 52 12.02 23.42 22.02
N ARG A 53 12.03 22.81 20.85
CA ARG A 53 12.14 23.48 19.55
C ARG A 53 10.78 23.71 18.92
N ALA A 54 10.53 24.93 18.47
CA ALA A 54 9.27 25.27 17.80
C ALA A 54 9.13 24.55 16.45
N ILE A 55 8.00 23.90 16.24
CA ILE A 55 7.65 23.24 15.00
C ILE A 55 6.63 24.09 14.25
N LYS A 56 6.97 24.45 13.01
CA LYS A 56 6.02 25.12 12.13
C LYS A 56 5.17 24.08 11.40
N ILE A 57 3.88 24.05 11.72
CA ILE A 57 2.92 23.23 10.97
C ILE A 57 2.54 23.99 9.70
N VAL A 58 2.88 23.40 8.56
CA VAL A 58 2.46 23.93 7.25
C VAL A 58 1.44 22.92 6.69
N THR A 59 0.19 23.36 6.58
CA THR A 59 -0.94 22.50 6.18
C THR A 59 -1.37 22.68 4.72
N ASP A 60 -0.70 23.58 3.99
CA ASP A 60 -1.18 24.10 2.70
C ASP A 60 -0.38 23.60 1.48
N ASP A 61 0.35 22.50 1.62
CA ASP A 61 1.02 21.90 0.47
C ASP A 61 0.03 21.04 -0.32
N ALA A 62 -0.11 21.33 -1.62
CA ALA A 62 -0.89 20.49 -2.53
C ALA A 62 -0.46 19.00 -2.45
N PRO A 63 -1.41 18.05 -2.42
CA PRO A 63 -1.08 16.63 -2.35
C PRO A 63 -0.17 16.22 -3.51
N ARG A 64 1.00 15.71 -3.19
CA ARG A 64 1.88 15.09 -4.20
C ARG A 64 1.56 13.61 -4.28
N VAL A 65 1.51 13.08 -5.50
CA VAL A 65 1.32 11.66 -5.76
C VAL A 65 2.47 11.18 -6.62
N LEU A 66 3.00 10.02 -6.30
CA LEU A 66 4.07 9.37 -7.02
C LEU A 66 3.64 7.96 -7.41
N MET A 67 3.84 7.63 -8.67
CA MET A 67 3.69 6.27 -9.19
C MET A 67 5.06 5.60 -9.20
N TYR A 68 5.15 4.41 -8.62
CA TYR A 68 6.37 3.64 -8.49
C TYR A 68 6.16 2.24 -9.07
N SER A 69 7.05 1.84 -9.97
CA SER A 69 7.12 0.45 -10.45
C SER A 69 8.02 -0.35 -9.53
N LYS A 70 7.42 -0.95 -8.49
CA LYS A 70 8.17 -1.74 -7.50
C LYS A 70 8.79 -2.98 -8.16
N PRO A 71 10.08 -3.22 -8.07
CA PRO A 71 10.70 -4.50 -8.44
C PRO A 71 10.39 -5.59 -7.39
N GLU A 72 10.64 -6.84 -7.74
CA GLU A 72 10.74 -7.90 -6.74
C GLU A 72 11.98 -7.68 -5.87
N GLY A 73 11.93 -8.15 -4.61
CA GLY A 73 13.05 -8.04 -3.65
C GLY A 73 13.00 -6.82 -2.71
N GLU A 74 12.23 -5.79 -3.03
CA GLU A 74 12.02 -4.67 -2.12
C GLU A 74 10.84 -4.92 -1.18
N ILE A 75 10.93 -4.41 0.05
CA ILE A 75 9.86 -4.47 1.05
C ILE A 75 9.16 -3.13 1.24
N CYS A 76 7.86 -3.17 1.50
CA CYS A 76 7.02 -1.98 1.71
C CYS A 76 7.04 -1.53 3.19
N THR A 77 8.20 -1.15 3.68
CA THR A 77 8.39 -0.58 5.02
C THR A 77 9.35 0.61 4.96
N ALA A 78 9.20 1.55 5.89
CA ALA A 78 10.10 2.70 6.00
C ALA A 78 11.42 2.35 6.70
N SER A 79 11.49 1.21 7.40
CA SER A 79 12.69 0.71 8.05
C SER A 79 12.59 -0.81 8.15
N ASP A 80 13.68 -1.48 7.88
CA ASP A 80 13.80 -2.92 8.02
C ASP A 80 14.95 -3.28 8.99
N PRO A 81 14.69 -4.05 10.05
CA PRO A 81 15.73 -4.47 10.98
C PRO A 81 16.82 -5.35 10.34
N ASP A 82 16.44 -6.09 9.30
CA ASP A 82 17.34 -7.03 8.60
C ASP A 82 18.15 -6.35 7.48
N GLY A 83 17.97 -5.03 7.27
CA GLY A 83 18.68 -4.26 6.26
C GLY A 83 18.32 -4.58 4.81
N ARG A 84 17.18 -5.21 4.55
CA ARG A 84 16.71 -5.49 3.17
C ARG A 84 16.33 -4.18 2.47
N PRO A 85 16.48 -4.10 1.13
CA PRO A 85 16.07 -2.94 0.37
C PRO A 85 14.58 -2.60 0.59
N THR A 86 14.28 -1.32 0.78
CA THR A 86 12.92 -0.84 0.98
C THR A 86 12.45 -0.02 -0.22
N VAL A 87 11.14 0.02 -0.45
CA VAL A 87 10.56 0.88 -1.48
C VAL A 87 10.84 2.37 -1.26
N PHE A 88 11.20 2.78 -0.04
CA PHE A 88 11.47 4.18 0.29
C PHE A 88 12.89 4.62 -0.07
N ASP A 89 13.82 3.68 -0.25
CA ASP A 89 15.23 4.00 -0.56
C ASP A 89 15.39 4.67 -1.92
N ASN A 90 14.50 4.36 -2.86
CA ASN A 90 14.52 4.85 -4.24
C ASN A 90 13.56 6.02 -4.49
N LEU A 91 12.85 6.53 -3.48
CA LEU A 91 11.92 7.64 -3.66
C LEU A 91 12.65 8.99 -3.69
N PRO A 92 12.16 9.97 -4.47
CA PRO A 92 12.72 11.30 -4.47
C PRO A 92 12.58 11.93 -3.09
N ARG A 93 13.64 12.64 -2.66
CA ARG A 93 13.63 13.37 -1.39
C ARG A 93 12.60 14.48 -1.42
N LEU A 94 11.89 14.63 -0.31
CA LEU A 94 10.97 15.74 -0.09
C LEU A 94 11.65 16.84 0.70
N SER A 95 11.41 18.09 0.33
CA SER A 95 11.85 19.25 1.14
C SER A 95 11.07 19.35 2.45
N ARG A 96 9.82 18.86 2.46
CA ARG A 96 8.93 18.82 3.62
C ARG A 96 8.00 17.60 3.52
N GLY A 97 7.47 17.19 4.69
CA GLY A 97 6.58 16.04 4.76
C GLY A 97 7.30 14.71 4.54
N ARG A 98 6.55 13.69 4.22
CA ARG A 98 7.07 12.34 3.95
C ARG A 98 6.20 11.61 2.94
N TRP A 99 6.78 10.64 2.26
CA TRP A 99 6.01 9.71 1.45
C TRP A 99 5.23 8.72 2.32
N ILE A 100 4.01 8.47 1.94
CA ILE A 100 3.09 7.49 2.54
C ILE A 100 2.72 6.53 1.43
N ALA A 101 3.03 5.25 1.60
CA ALA A 101 2.62 4.22 0.64
C ALA A 101 1.10 4.02 0.67
N ILE A 102 0.49 3.94 -0.50
CA ILE A 102 -0.93 3.61 -0.67
C ILE A 102 -1.03 2.09 -0.82
N GLY A 103 -1.17 1.41 0.31
CA GLY A 103 -1.14 -0.05 0.39
C GLY A 103 0.28 -0.61 0.39
N ARG A 104 0.34 -1.92 0.21
CA ARG A 104 1.60 -2.67 0.18
C ARG A 104 1.58 -3.69 -0.96
N LEU A 105 2.75 -4.10 -1.36
CA LEU A 105 3.00 -5.30 -2.15
C LEU A 105 3.99 -6.17 -1.40
N ASP A 106 3.85 -7.48 -1.51
CA ASP A 106 4.79 -8.43 -0.91
C ASP A 106 6.17 -8.31 -1.57
N ILE A 107 7.20 -8.83 -0.91
CA ILE A 107 8.58 -8.79 -1.39
C ILE A 107 8.73 -9.41 -2.79
N ASN A 108 8.02 -10.50 -3.06
CA ASN A 108 8.00 -11.24 -4.32
C ASN A 108 6.85 -10.83 -5.25
N THR A 109 6.28 -9.63 -5.05
CA THR A 109 5.27 -9.04 -5.93
C THR A 109 5.81 -7.75 -6.50
N SER A 110 5.75 -7.61 -7.81
CA SER A 110 6.19 -6.40 -8.52
C SER A 110 5.02 -5.51 -8.97
N GLY A 111 5.34 -4.39 -9.59
CA GLY A 111 4.39 -3.53 -10.29
C GLY A 111 3.96 -2.28 -9.54
N LEU A 112 2.79 -1.78 -9.85
CA LEU A 112 2.31 -0.46 -9.45
C LEU A 112 2.16 -0.34 -7.94
N LEU A 113 2.93 0.57 -7.36
CA LEU A 113 2.75 1.05 -6.00
C LEU A 113 2.62 2.58 -6.03
N LEU A 114 1.65 3.11 -5.32
CA LEU A 114 1.40 4.54 -5.25
C LEU A 114 1.89 5.09 -3.91
N PHE A 115 2.41 6.31 -3.93
CA PHE A 115 2.76 7.06 -2.75
C PHE A 115 2.10 8.45 -2.79
N THR A 116 1.83 8.99 -1.63
CA THR A 116 1.37 10.37 -1.51
C THR A 116 1.98 11.05 -0.29
N THR A 117 2.01 12.37 -0.30
CA THR A 117 2.34 13.18 0.90
C THR A 117 1.12 13.43 1.78
N HIS A 118 -0.09 13.13 1.29
CA HIS A 118 -1.35 13.45 1.96
C HIS A 118 -1.98 12.22 2.63
N GLY A 119 -1.94 12.18 3.96
CA GLY A 119 -2.35 11.01 4.75
C GLY A 119 -3.83 10.66 4.66
N GLU A 120 -4.70 11.63 4.43
CA GLU A 120 -6.12 11.36 4.26
C GLU A 120 -6.44 10.76 2.89
N LEU A 121 -5.76 11.23 1.83
CA LEU A 121 -5.84 10.62 0.51
C LEU A 121 -5.38 9.16 0.56
N ALA A 122 -4.24 8.89 1.22
CA ALA A 122 -3.77 7.52 1.41
C ALA A 122 -4.81 6.65 2.13
N ASN A 123 -5.41 7.17 3.20
CA ASN A 123 -6.43 6.45 3.95
C ASN A 123 -7.67 6.14 3.09
N ARG A 124 -8.19 7.12 2.36
CA ARG A 124 -9.35 6.93 1.46
C ARG A 124 -9.05 5.87 0.39
N LEU A 125 -7.88 5.95 -0.24
CA LEU A 125 -7.51 5.01 -1.29
C LEU A 125 -7.27 3.58 -0.77
N MET A 126 -6.91 3.40 0.49
CA MET A 126 -6.67 2.07 1.09
C MET A 126 -7.88 1.46 1.79
N HIS A 127 -8.83 2.29 2.25
CA HIS A 127 -9.91 1.81 3.09
C HIS A 127 -10.85 0.88 2.33
N PRO A 128 -11.17 -0.32 2.85
CA PRO A 128 -11.97 -1.33 2.15
C PRO A 128 -13.33 -0.85 1.68
N SER A 129 -13.99 0.07 2.42
CA SER A 129 -15.32 0.59 2.07
C SER A 129 -15.39 1.36 0.74
N TYR A 130 -14.25 1.78 0.19
CA TYR A 130 -14.22 2.42 -1.13
C TYR A 130 -14.07 1.44 -2.28
N GLU A 131 -13.84 0.16 -2.01
CA GLU A 131 -13.79 -0.93 -2.98
C GLU A 131 -12.92 -0.62 -4.22
N ILE A 132 -11.81 0.10 -4.00
CA ILE A 132 -10.93 0.49 -5.10
C ILE A 132 -10.33 -0.75 -5.74
N LYS A 133 -10.63 -0.93 -7.01
CA LYS A 133 -10.19 -2.08 -7.79
C LYS A 133 -8.67 -2.10 -7.94
N ARG A 134 -8.11 -3.29 -7.81
CA ARG A 134 -6.69 -3.58 -8.03
C ARG A 134 -6.60 -4.68 -9.05
N GLU A 135 -5.78 -4.47 -10.05
CA GLU A 135 -5.64 -5.43 -11.11
C GLU A 135 -4.23 -5.98 -11.17
N TYR A 136 -4.16 -7.29 -11.35
CA TYR A 136 -2.91 -8.02 -11.33
C TYR A 136 -2.77 -8.90 -12.56
N MET A 137 -1.52 -9.03 -13.02
CA MET A 137 -1.07 -10.12 -13.87
C MET A 137 -0.47 -11.20 -12.98
N ALA A 138 -1.05 -12.39 -13.01
CA ALA A 138 -0.60 -13.55 -12.25
C ALA A 138 -0.16 -14.67 -13.21
N ARG A 139 1.07 -15.16 -13.04
CA ARG A 139 1.56 -16.35 -13.75
C ARG A 139 1.33 -17.55 -12.87
N ILE A 140 0.43 -18.43 -13.31
CA ILE A 140 -0.01 -19.59 -12.56
C ILE A 140 0.70 -20.84 -13.08
N HIS A 141 1.24 -21.62 -12.17
CA HIS A 141 1.77 -22.94 -12.42
C HIS A 141 0.73 -23.98 -12.04
N GLY A 142 0.35 -24.83 -12.98
CA GLY A 142 -0.68 -25.86 -12.83
C GLY A 142 -1.79 -25.71 -13.87
N ASP A 143 -2.68 -26.70 -13.85
CA ASP A 143 -3.83 -26.72 -14.76
C ASP A 143 -4.98 -25.91 -14.17
N VAL A 144 -5.46 -24.96 -14.94
CA VAL A 144 -6.58 -24.09 -14.58
C VAL A 144 -7.71 -24.36 -15.58
N ASP A 145 -8.84 -24.81 -15.08
CA ASP A 145 -10.05 -25.05 -15.86
C ASP A 145 -11.14 -23.99 -15.58
N GLU A 146 -12.21 -24.02 -16.35
CA GLU A 146 -13.32 -23.08 -16.20
C GLU A 146 -14.06 -23.24 -14.87
N ALA A 147 -14.13 -24.46 -14.34
CA ALA A 147 -14.77 -24.74 -13.05
C ALA A 147 -13.99 -24.11 -11.89
N MET A 148 -12.65 -24.13 -11.95
CA MET A 148 -11.79 -23.42 -11.00
C MET A 148 -12.01 -21.91 -11.08
N ILE A 149 -12.06 -21.34 -12.28
CA ILE A 149 -12.32 -19.90 -12.48
C ILE A 149 -13.70 -19.54 -11.92
N ALA A 150 -14.72 -20.35 -12.12
CA ALA A 150 -16.05 -20.14 -11.55
C ALA A 150 -15.99 -20.08 -10.02
N ARG A 151 -15.38 -21.07 -9.35
CA ARG A 151 -15.22 -21.06 -7.88
C ARG A 151 -14.49 -19.82 -7.37
N LEU A 152 -13.43 -19.42 -8.05
CA LEU A 152 -12.64 -18.23 -7.67
C LEU A 152 -13.40 -16.91 -7.84
N THR A 153 -14.40 -16.87 -8.71
CA THR A 153 -15.25 -15.67 -8.92
C THR A 153 -16.54 -15.69 -8.10
N GLU A 154 -17.06 -16.85 -7.76
CA GLU A 154 -18.19 -17.00 -6.85
C GLU A 154 -17.78 -16.70 -5.39
N GLY A 155 -16.63 -17.23 -4.97
CA GLY A 155 -16.03 -17.00 -3.67
C GLY A 155 -15.51 -18.27 -3.01
N VAL A 156 -14.38 -18.13 -2.37
CA VAL A 156 -13.69 -19.19 -1.63
C VAL A 156 -13.54 -18.78 -0.19
N VAL A 157 -13.76 -19.71 0.74
CA VAL A 157 -13.54 -19.49 2.16
C VAL A 157 -12.03 -19.60 2.44
N LEU A 158 -11.43 -18.51 2.88
CA LEU A 158 -10.06 -18.44 3.38
C LEU A 158 -10.08 -18.27 4.91
N GLU A 159 -8.93 -18.34 5.56
CA GLU A 159 -8.81 -18.21 7.02
C GLU A 159 -9.40 -16.91 7.60
N ASP A 160 -9.34 -15.83 6.82
CA ASP A 160 -9.81 -14.49 7.18
C ASP A 160 -11.15 -14.11 6.52
N GLY A 161 -11.94 -15.12 6.12
CA GLY A 161 -13.27 -14.98 5.56
C GLY A 161 -13.33 -15.23 4.06
N VAL A 162 -14.51 -15.04 3.48
CA VAL A 162 -14.74 -15.26 2.05
C VAL A 162 -13.93 -14.24 1.24
N ALA A 163 -13.27 -14.72 0.20
CA ALA A 163 -12.53 -13.90 -0.78
C ALA A 163 -12.87 -14.36 -2.19
N LYS A 164 -12.82 -13.44 -3.15
CA LYS A 164 -13.09 -13.74 -4.56
C LYS A 164 -12.42 -12.77 -5.50
N PHE A 165 -12.16 -13.21 -6.71
CA PHE A 165 -11.88 -12.29 -7.80
C PHE A 165 -13.18 -11.69 -8.35
N GLN A 166 -13.19 -10.42 -8.66
CA GLN A 166 -14.28 -9.82 -9.44
C GLN A 166 -14.25 -10.30 -10.89
N THR A 167 -13.05 -10.58 -11.40
CA THR A 167 -12.85 -11.04 -12.78
C THR A 167 -11.57 -11.85 -12.85
N VAL A 168 -11.60 -12.94 -13.62
CA VAL A 168 -10.44 -13.71 -14.04
C VAL A 168 -10.49 -13.82 -15.55
N LYS A 169 -9.45 -13.36 -16.25
CA LYS A 169 -9.31 -13.46 -17.71
C LYS A 169 -8.01 -14.12 -18.07
N THR A 170 -8.05 -15.13 -18.91
CA THR A 170 -6.85 -15.72 -19.47
C THR A 170 -6.17 -14.71 -20.38
N GLN A 171 -4.88 -14.46 -20.16
CA GLN A 171 -4.06 -13.67 -21.06
C GLN A 171 -3.41 -14.65 -22.05
N HIS A 172 -3.74 -14.50 -23.33
CA HIS A 172 -3.13 -15.33 -24.36
C HIS A 172 -1.61 -15.04 -24.43
N ALA A 173 -0.83 -16.12 -24.48
CA ALA A 173 0.61 -16.02 -24.67
C ALA A 173 0.95 -15.28 -25.97
N GLN A 174 1.85 -14.32 -25.90
CA GLN A 174 2.35 -13.60 -27.07
C GLN A 174 3.34 -14.44 -27.89
N SER A 175 3.85 -15.55 -27.33
CA SER A 175 4.79 -16.44 -28.01
C SER A 175 4.34 -17.92 -27.99
N ALA A 176 4.74 -18.67 -29.03
CA ALA A 176 4.44 -20.10 -29.14
C ALA A 176 5.04 -20.93 -27.99
N ASN A 177 6.16 -20.52 -27.41
CA ASN A 177 6.82 -21.20 -26.29
C ASN A 177 6.05 -21.08 -24.97
N GLU A 178 5.20 -20.06 -24.81
CA GLU A 178 4.34 -19.89 -23.62
C GLU A 178 3.06 -20.73 -23.69
N ARG A 179 2.69 -21.21 -24.88
CA ARG A 179 1.47 -22.04 -25.09
C ARG A 179 1.65 -23.49 -24.69
N SER A 180 2.88 -23.97 -24.59
CA SER A 180 3.22 -25.40 -24.37
C SER A 180 3.62 -25.74 -22.93
N GLY A 181 3.59 -24.78 -21.99
CA GLY A 181 4.06 -24.97 -20.63
C GLY A 181 2.93 -24.98 -19.59
N SER A 182 3.19 -25.59 -18.44
CA SER A 182 2.33 -25.58 -17.26
C SER A 182 2.12 -24.19 -16.65
N ASN A 183 2.71 -23.14 -17.21
CA ASN A 183 2.62 -21.76 -16.74
C ASN A 183 1.76 -20.91 -17.68
N ARG A 184 0.64 -20.38 -17.16
CA ARG A 184 -0.26 -19.50 -17.91
C ARG A 184 -0.45 -18.17 -17.19
N TRP A 185 -0.64 -17.11 -17.98
CA TRP A 185 -0.90 -15.77 -17.45
C TRP A 185 -2.40 -15.51 -17.34
N PHE A 186 -2.78 -14.94 -16.20
CA PHE A 186 -4.15 -14.51 -15.92
C PHE A 186 -4.16 -13.06 -15.46
N ARG A 187 -5.13 -12.32 -15.95
CA ARG A 187 -5.46 -10.98 -15.50
C ARG A 187 -6.60 -11.09 -14.48
N VAL A 188 -6.38 -10.65 -13.25
CA VAL A 188 -7.34 -10.77 -12.15
C VAL A 188 -7.62 -9.44 -11.51
N ILE A 189 -8.87 -9.20 -11.10
CA ILE A 189 -9.32 -7.98 -10.45
C ILE A 189 -9.86 -8.31 -9.06
N LEU A 190 -9.43 -7.51 -8.06
CA LEU A 190 -9.90 -7.53 -6.68
C LEU A 190 -10.41 -6.14 -6.28
N ALA A 191 -11.41 -6.07 -5.40
CA ALA A 191 -11.88 -4.83 -4.76
C ALA A 191 -11.35 -4.66 -3.33
N GLU A 192 -10.82 -5.72 -2.76
CA GLU A 192 -10.25 -5.76 -1.41
C GLU A 192 -8.72 -5.97 -1.48
N GLY A 193 -8.06 -6.07 -0.35
CA GLY A 193 -6.61 -6.19 -0.30
C GLY A 193 -6.17 -6.89 0.96
N LYS A 194 -6.74 -8.08 1.22
CA LYS A 194 -6.28 -8.96 2.29
C LYS A 194 -4.83 -9.39 2.07
N THR A 195 -4.16 -9.80 3.11
CA THR A 195 -2.77 -10.25 3.03
C THR A 195 -2.63 -11.41 2.05
N ARG A 196 -1.76 -11.25 1.05
CA ARG A 196 -1.46 -12.26 0.00
C ARG A 196 -2.71 -12.83 -0.70
N GLU A 197 -3.77 -12.05 -0.81
CA GLU A 197 -5.09 -12.51 -1.25
C GLU A 197 -5.07 -13.20 -2.62
N VAL A 198 -4.42 -12.59 -3.62
CA VAL A 198 -4.29 -13.21 -4.95
C VAL A 198 -3.62 -14.58 -4.87
N ARG A 199 -2.54 -14.70 -4.11
CA ARG A 199 -1.80 -15.97 -3.98
C ARG A 199 -2.66 -17.02 -3.26
N ARG A 200 -3.26 -16.68 -2.13
CA ARG A 200 -4.11 -17.59 -1.34
C ARG A 200 -5.33 -18.08 -2.12
N LEU A 201 -5.94 -17.22 -2.94
CA LEU A 201 -7.05 -17.62 -3.79
C LEU A 201 -6.64 -18.73 -4.78
N TRP A 202 -5.52 -18.58 -5.47
CA TRP A 202 -5.01 -19.59 -6.37
C TRP A 202 -4.52 -20.85 -5.62
N GLU A 203 -3.79 -20.68 -4.53
CA GLU A 203 -3.29 -21.75 -3.68
C GLU A 203 -4.43 -22.61 -3.10
N SER A 204 -5.60 -22.01 -2.79
CA SER A 204 -6.80 -22.74 -2.35
C SER A 204 -7.36 -23.72 -3.40
N GLN A 205 -6.98 -23.55 -4.66
CA GLN A 205 -7.35 -24.40 -5.77
C GLN A 205 -6.26 -25.41 -6.17
N GLY A 206 -5.18 -25.50 -5.40
CA GLY A 206 -4.08 -26.41 -5.63
C GLY A 206 -3.11 -26.01 -6.73
N VAL A 207 -3.10 -24.72 -7.14
CA VAL A 207 -2.16 -24.17 -8.11
C VAL A 207 -1.31 -23.06 -7.49
N GLU A 208 -0.14 -22.78 -8.07
CA GLU A 208 0.84 -21.86 -7.50
C GLU A 208 0.99 -20.60 -8.35
N VAL A 209 1.17 -19.44 -7.67
CA VAL A 209 1.46 -18.16 -8.32
C VAL A 209 2.97 -17.95 -8.37
N ASN A 210 3.58 -18.23 -9.52
CA ASN A 210 5.04 -18.08 -9.73
C ASN A 210 5.45 -16.61 -9.87
N ARG A 211 4.66 -15.79 -10.57
CA ARG A 211 4.89 -14.34 -10.71
C ARG A 211 3.60 -13.58 -10.48
N LEU A 212 3.73 -12.43 -9.83
CA LEU A 212 2.61 -11.55 -9.56
C LEU A 212 3.04 -10.10 -9.77
N LYS A 213 2.32 -9.38 -10.63
CA LYS A 213 2.56 -7.98 -10.91
C LYS A 213 1.25 -7.19 -10.82
N ARG A 214 1.20 -6.18 -9.97
CA ARG A 214 0.06 -5.25 -9.97
C ARG A 214 0.18 -4.28 -11.14
N ILE A 215 -0.81 -4.23 -12.00
CA ILE A 215 -0.81 -3.42 -13.22
C ILE A 215 -1.71 -2.20 -13.12
N SER A 216 -2.74 -2.22 -12.25
CA SER A 216 -3.54 -1.02 -11.98
C SER A 216 -3.97 -0.90 -10.52
N TYR A 217 -4.31 0.31 -10.12
CA TYR A 217 -4.88 0.67 -8.83
C TYR A 217 -5.93 1.78 -9.04
N GLY A 218 -7.21 1.44 -8.93
CA GLY A 218 -8.29 2.32 -9.36
C GLY A 218 -8.13 2.72 -10.83
N PRO A 219 -8.18 4.02 -11.15
CA PRO A 219 -8.04 4.50 -12.52
C PRO A 219 -6.57 4.62 -12.99
N ILE A 220 -5.60 4.32 -12.13
CA ILE A 220 -4.18 4.49 -12.46
C ILE A 220 -3.62 3.16 -12.95
N GLU A 221 -3.05 3.18 -14.14
CA GLU A 221 -2.42 2.03 -14.78
C GLU A 221 -0.90 2.21 -14.81
N LEU A 222 -0.17 1.11 -14.65
CA LEU A 222 1.27 1.08 -14.85
C LEU A 222 1.54 1.16 -16.36
N PRO A 223 2.27 2.16 -16.85
CA PRO A 223 2.61 2.24 -18.25
C PRO A 223 3.32 0.98 -18.74
N SER A 224 2.95 0.50 -19.92
CA SER A 224 3.74 -0.51 -20.61
C SER A 224 5.10 0.13 -20.92
N ILE A 225 6.14 -0.33 -20.26
CA ILE A 225 7.51 0.03 -20.66
C ILE A 225 7.73 -0.70 -21.98
N VAL A 226 7.75 0.07 -23.06
CA VAL A 226 8.16 -0.39 -24.38
C VAL A 226 9.63 -0.75 -24.36
#